data_69b276a64816359b3f5fbd8847e25dfe
#
_entry.id   69b276a64816359b3f5fbd8847e25dfe
#
_cell.length_a   1.000
_cell.length_b   1.000
_cell.length_c   1.000
_cell.angle_alpha   90.00
_cell.angle_beta   90.00
_cell.angle_gamma   90.00
#
_symmetry.space_group_name_H-M   'P 1'
#
loop_
_entity.id
_entity.type
_entity.pdbx_description
1 polymer ?
#
loop_
_entity_poly.entity_id
_entity_poly.type
_entity_poly.pdbx_seq_one_letter_code
_entity_poly.pdbx_strand_id
1 'polypeptide(L)'
;MLYMGFVLRVALSMVLGFLVGLERQLTGHPAGIRINVLICMGTSFFTLFPMLYGSDQVFRVGSSIISGVGFLCSGVIFKDSGSVRGMNTAATLWCTAAIGILASTGMCAMAVTAAVLLIGSNLILRPLARKVNPIAAGEENEKQYRISVTCQESAEQELRALLIHSNTCKTLYLTNLESSDVVGDKVEILAEYCSSGKSKRTVLEGIVGQALKLPEVVSAGWEVL
;
A
#
# COMPACT_ATOMS: atom_id res chain seq x y z
N MET A 1 -33.67 25.47 -4.49
CA MET A 1 -33.17 24.64 -5.59
C MET A 1 -31.63 24.48 -5.54
N LEU A 2 -30.86 25.55 -5.34
CA LEU A 2 -29.39 25.52 -5.32
C LEU A 2 -28.84 24.57 -4.24
N TYR A 3 -29.36 24.67 -3.01
CA TYR A 3 -28.94 23.83 -1.86
C TYR A 3 -29.20 22.34 -2.09
N MET A 4 -30.35 21.98 -2.62
CA MET A 4 -30.70 20.59 -2.94
C MET A 4 -29.74 20.01 -4.00
N GLY A 5 -29.40 20.78 -5.04
CA GLY A 5 -28.42 20.37 -6.05
C GLY A 5 -27.04 20.17 -5.48
N PHE A 6 -26.61 21.03 -4.52
CA PHE A 6 -25.35 20.87 -3.81
C PHE A 6 -25.33 19.56 -3.02
N VAL A 7 -26.35 19.32 -2.18
CA VAL A 7 -26.42 18.13 -1.33
C VAL A 7 -26.41 16.84 -2.16
N LEU A 8 -27.17 16.80 -3.25
CA LEU A 8 -27.24 15.62 -4.13
C LEU A 8 -25.88 15.31 -4.79
N ARG A 9 -25.15 16.32 -5.26
CA ARG A 9 -23.83 16.15 -5.89
C ARG A 9 -22.79 15.68 -4.90
N VAL A 10 -22.80 16.24 -3.68
CA VAL A 10 -21.90 15.81 -2.62
C VAL A 10 -22.24 14.40 -2.15
N ALA A 11 -23.52 14.06 -2.00
CA ALA A 11 -23.96 12.71 -1.66
C ALA A 11 -23.53 11.69 -2.71
N LEU A 12 -23.65 12.02 -4.00
CA LEU A 12 -23.16 11.19 -5.08
C LEU A 12 -21.65 10.96 -4.98
N SER A 13 -20.87 12.04 -4.75
CA SER A 13 -19.42 11.95 -4.57
C SER A 13 -19.05 11.05 -3.40
N MET A 14 -19.77 11.17 -2.28
CA MET A 14 -19.58 10.32 -1.11
C MET A 14 -19.84 8.85 -1.41
N VAL A 15 -20.94 8.54 -2.10
CA VAL A 15 -21.31 7.17 -2.47
C VAL A 15 -20.28 6.57 -3.43
N LEU A 16 -19.85 7.31 -4.44
CA LEU A 16 -18.85 6.82 -5.40
C LEU A 16 -17.49 6.62 -4.74
N GLY A 17 -17.05 7.56 -3.89
CA GLY A 17 -15.83 7.41 -3.10
C GLY A 17 -15.91 6.22 -2.13
N PHE A 18 -17.09 5.97 -1.54
CA PHE A 18 -17.32 4.79 -0.70
C PHE A 18 -17.17 3.49 -1.49
N LEU A 19 -17.75 3.39 -2.69
CA LEU A 19 -17.67 2.17 -3.51
C LEU A 19 -16.23 1.87 -3.94
N VAL A 20 -15.47 2.87 -4.36
CA VAL A 20 -14.05 2.72 -4.69
C VAL A 20 -13.26 2.29 -3.45
N GLY A 21 -13.49 2.96 -2.32
CA GLY A 21 -12.81 2.65 -1.07
C GLY A 21 -13.16 1.26 -0.51
N LEU A 22 -14.40 0.81 -0.72
CA LEU A 22 -14.86 -0.53 -0.33
C LEU A 22 -14.11 -1.62 -1.12
N GLU A 23 -13.98 -1.46 -2.44
CA GLU A 23 -13.17 -2.36 -3.27
C GLU A 23 -11.73 -2.43 -2.73
N ARG A 24 -11.11 -1.29 -2.45
CA ARG A 24 -9.74 -1.21 -1.92
C ARG A 24 -9.61 -1.93 -0.56
N GLN A 25 -10.57 -1.73 0.32
CA GLN A 25 -10.57 -2.35 1.66
C GLN A 25 -10.78 -3.86 1.59
N LEU A 26 -11.72 -4.34 0.76
CA LEU A 26 -11.99 -5.77 0.56
C LEU A 26 -10.80 -6.50 -0.10
N THR A 27 -10.05 -5.80 -0.93
CA THR A 27 -8.86 -6.36 -1.60
C THR A 27 -7.56 -6.21 -0.80
N GLY A 28 -7.64 -5.68 0.45
CA GLY A 28 -6.52 -5.57 1.38
C GLY A 28 -5.47 -4.51 1.01
N HIS A 29 -5.89 -3.47 0.26
CA HIS A 29 -4.99 -2.38 -0.10
C HIS A 29 -5.01 -1.24 0.91
N PRO A 30 -3.92 -0.49 1.08
CA PRO A 30 -3.92 0.78 1.80
C PRO A 30 -4.86 1.78 1.12
N ALA A 31 -5.26 2.83 1.82
CA ALA A 31 -6.23 3.82 1.36
C ALA A 31 -7.63 3.22 1.07
N GLY A 32 -8.26 2.68 2.13
CA GLY A 32 -9.62 2.12 2.10
C GLY A 32 -10.73 3.18 2.03
N ILE A 33 -11.89 2.85 2.58
CA ILE A 33 -13.13 3.64 2.48
C ILE A 33 -12.93 5.09 2.91
N ARG A 34 -12.37 5.33 4.11
CA ARG A 34 -12.26 6.66 4.68
C ARG A 34 -11.52 7.65 3.77
N ILE A 35 -10.37 7.24 3.24
CA ILE A 35 -9.52 8.12 2.41
C ILE A 35 -10.19 8.41 1.08
N ASN A 36 -10.73 7.40 0.41
CA ASN A 36 -11.40 7.58 -0.89
C ASN A 36 -12.65 8.46 -0.78
N VAL A 37 -13.46 8.29 0.29
CA VAL A 37 -14.61 9.17 0.55
C VAL A 37 -14.17 10.62 0.76
N LEU A 38 -13.15 10.85 1.59
CA LEU A 38 -12.67 12.20 1.89
C LEU A 38 -12.08 12.89 0.66
N ILE A 39 -11.34 12.18 -0.19
CA ILE A 39 -10.80 12.75 -1.44
C ILE A 39 -11.93 13.09 -2.40
N CYS A 40 -12.87 12.16 -2.63
CA CYS A 40 -13.99 12.39 -3.55
C CYS A 40 -14.90 13.54 -3.09
N MET A 41 -15.23 13.62 -1.81
CA MET A 41 -15.97 14.72 -1.23
C MET A 41 -15.19 16.04 -1.24
N GLY A 42 -13.94 16.03 -0.87
CA GLY A 42 -13.09 17.22 -0.83
C GLY A 42 -12.94 17.86 -2.20
N THR A 43 -12.69 17.06 -3.23
CA THR A 43 -12.62 17.55 -4.62
C THR A 43 -13.97 18.08 -5.09
N SER A 44 -15.08 17.47 -4.66
CA SER A 44 -16.44 17.96 -4.91
C SER A 44 -16.66 19.33 -4.27
N PHE A 45 -16.27 19.54 -3.02
CA PHE A 45 -16.39 20.84 -2.34
C PHE A 45 -15.58 21.93 -3.05
N PHE A 46 -14.31 21.64 -3.38
CA PHE A 46 -13.47 22.60 -4.08
C PHE A 46 -13.96 22.94 -5.48
N THR A 47 -14.66 22.04 -6.14
CA THR A 47 -15.24 22.28 -7.48
C THR A 47 -16.58 23.04 -7.38
N LEU A 48 -17.41 22.72 -6.38
CA LEU A 48 -18.71 23.37 -6.18
C LEU A 48 -18.57 24.83 -5.73
N PHE A 49 -17.56 25.16 -4.94
CA PHE A 49 -17.34 26.52 -4.45
C PHE A 49 -17.20 27.55 -5.59
N PRO A 50 -16.31 27.38 -6.57
CA PRO A 50 -16.18 28.34 -7.67
C PRO A 50 -17.37 28.38 -8.61
N MET A 51 -18.20 27.33 -8.67
CA MET A 51 -19.44 27.35 -9.47
C MET A 51 -20.43 28.46 -9.04
N LEU A 52 -20.29 28.95 -7.80
CA LEU A 52 -21.06 30.09 -7.30
C LEU A 52 -20.63 31.43 -7.92
N TYR A 53 -19.41 31.49 -8.47
CA TYR A 53 -18.79 32.71 -9.00
C TYR A 53 -18.59 32.72 -10.51
N GLY A 54 -18.94 31.63 -11.23
CA GLY A 54 -18.85 31.51 -12.67
C GLY A 54 -18.08 30.31 -13.18
N SER A 55 -18.39 29.87 -14.40
CA SER A 55 -17.85 28.65 -15.00
C SER A 55 -16.33 28.66 -15.21
N ASP A 56 -15.75 29.82 -15.56
CA ASP A 56 -14.32 29.94 -15.87
C ASP A 56 -13.42 29.63 -14.66
N GLN A 57 -13.92 29.88 -13.46
CA GLN A 57 -13.21 29.57 -12.23
C GLN A 57 -13.14 28.06 -11.96
N VAL A 58 -14.08 27.27 -12.44
CA VAL A 58 -14.13 25.83 -12.27
C VAL A 58 -12.94 25.15 -12.94
N PHE A 59 -12.56 25.57 -14.16
CA PHE A 59 -11.37 25.03 -14.85
C PHE A 59 -10.07 25.31 -14.10
N ARG A 60 -9.91 26.52 -13.57
CA ARG A 60 -8.72 26.92 -12.81
C ARG A 60 -8.58 26.10 -11.53
N VAL A 61 -9.69 25.94 -10.78
CA VAL A 61 -9.70 25.13 -9.56
C VAL A 61 -9.51 23.65 -9.88
N GLY A 62 -10.11 23.15 -10.95
CA GLY A 62 -9.90 21.78 -11.42
C GLY A 62 -8.42 21.47 -11.68
N SER A 63 -7.71 22.34 -12.39
CA SER A 63 -6.25 22.22 -12.60
C SER A 63 -5.48 22.20 -11.29
N SER A 64 -5.84 23.10 -10.34
CA SER A 64 -5.18 23.18 -9.03
C SER A 64 -5.44 21.93 -8.18
N ILE A 65 -6.67 21.36 -8.26
CA ILE A 65 -7.02 20.09 -7.59
C ILE A 65 -6.14 18.95 -8.13
N ILE A 66 -6.01 18.83 -9.45
CA ILE A 66 -5.21 17.78 -10.08
C ILE A 66 -3.76 17.84 -9.58
N SER A 67 -3.18 19.05 -9.53
CA SER A 67 -1.83 19.27 -9.01
C SER A 67 -1.73 18.96 -7.52
N GLY A 68 -2.67 19.46 -6.71
CA GLY A 68 -2.69 19.26 -5.25
C GLY A 68 -2.88 17.80 -4.85
N VAL A 69 -3.74 17.07 -5.54
CA VAL A 69 -3.92 15.63 -5.32
C VAL A 69 -2.66 14.87 -5.71
N GLY A 70 -1.92 15.30 -6.74
CA GLY A 70 -0.62 14.73 -7.09
C GLY A 70 0.38 14.80 -5.95
N PHE A 71 0.41 15.90 -5.19
CA PHE A 71 1.22 16.04 -3.97
C PHE A 71 0.80 15.05 -2.87
N LEU A 72 -0.50 14.90 -2.60
CA LEU A 72 -1.00 13.90 -1.65
C LEU A 72 -0.65 12.47 -2.09
N CYS A 73 -0.74 12.19 -3.38
CA CYS A 73 -0.39 10.90 -3.95
C CYS A 73 1.11 10.58 -3.80
N SER A 74 1.98 11.59 -3.89
CA SER A 74 3.42 11.38 -3.68
C SER A 74 3.73 10.91 -2.26
N GLY A 75 2.97 11.37 -1.26
CA GLY A 75 3.09 10.94 0.14
C GLY A 75 2.69 9.48 0.39
N VAL A 76 2.02 8.83 -0.55
CA VAL A 76 1.63 7.41 -0.46
C VAL A 76 2.65 6.49 -1.15
N ILE A 77 3.56 7.05 -1.95
CA ILE A 77 4.59 6.30 -2.66
C ILE A 77 5.85 6.26 -1.81
N PHE A 78 6.25 5.07 -1.40
CA PHE A 78 7.44 4.84 -0.61
C PHE A 78 8.44 4.00 -1.41
N LYS A 79 9.71 4.37 -1.31
CA LYS A 79 10.83 3.57 -1.81
C LYS A 79 11.49 2.90 -0.63
N ASP A 80 11.47 1.58 -0.63
CA ASP A 80 12.07 0.76 0.42
C ASP A 80 12.97 -0.30 -0.21
N SER A 81 14.24 -0.35 0.23
CA SER A 81 15.23 -1.38 -0.14
C SER A 81 15.24 -1.80 -1.64
N GLY A 82 15.02 -0.83 -2.56
CA GLY A 82 15.02 -1.07 -4.02
C GLY A 82 13.66 -1.32 -4.65
N SER A 83 12.60 -1.51 -3.87
CA SER A 83 11.21 -1.61 -4.34
C SER A 83 10.45 -0.29 -4.17
N VAL A 84 9.52 0.02 -5.08
CA VAL A 84 8.64 1.20 -5.02
C VAL A 84 7.22 0.73 -4.74
N ARG A 85 6.69 1.08 -3.58
CA ARG A 85 5.33 0.72 -3.14
C ARG A 85 4.37 1.89 -3.23
N GLY A 86 3.08 1.62 -3.30
CA GLY A 86 2.02 2.64 -3.25
C GLY A 86 1.64 3.27 -4.58
N MET A 87 2.31 2.98 -5.71
CA MET A 87 2.00 3.56 -7.02
C MET A 87 0.55 3.34 -7.45
N ASN A 88 0.05 2.10 -7.32
CA ASN A 88 -1.34 1.78 -7.67
C ASN A 88 -2.34 2.47 -6.74
N THR A 89 -2.01 2.59 -5.46
CA THR A 89 -2.82 3.34 -4.49
C THR A 89 -2.86 4.82 -4.85
N ALA A 90 -1.73 5.44 -5.17
CA ALA A 90 -1.64 6.81 -5.60
C ALA A 90 -2.48 7.07 -6.87
N ALA A 91 -2.36 6.21 -7.89
CA ALA A 91 -3.16 6.28 -9.11
C ALA A 91 -4.67 6.17 -8.83
N THR A 92 -5.08 5.25 -7.94
CA THR A 92 -6.49 5.10 -7.54
C THR A 92 -7.01 6.36 -6.85
N LEU A 93 -6.27 6.95 -5.92
CA LEU A 93 -6.65 8.19 -5.24
C LEU A 93 -6.77 9.36 -6.21
N TRP A 94 -5.87 9.45 -7.18
CA TRP A 94 -5.90 10.47 -8.23
C TRP A 94 -7.15 10.35 -9.11
N CYS A 95 -7.51 9.13 -9.52
CA CYS A 95 -8.75 8.85 -10.25
C CYS A 95 -10.00 9.12 -9.39
N THR A 96 -9.96 8.81 -8.09
CA THR A 96 -11.07 9.10 -7.17
C THR A 96 -11.32 10.62 -7.05
N ALA A 97 -10.27 11.42 -7.07
CA ALA A 97 -10.40 12.88 -7.12
C ALA A 97 -11.11 13.35 -8.42
N ALA A 98 -10.77 12.78 -9.55
CA ALA A 98 -11.44 13.07 -10.83
C ALA A 98 -12.93 12.70 -10.81
N ILE A 99 -13.30 11.58 -10.17
CA ILE A 99 -14.70 11.17 -9.97
C ILE A 99 -15.44 12.23 -9.15
N GLY A 100 -14.83 12.77 -8.10
CA GLY A 100 -15.43 13.85 -7.29
C GLY A 100 -15.69 15.13 -8.10
N ILE A 101 -14.76 15.51 -8.99
CA ILE A 101 -14.92 16.65 -9.90
C ILE A 101 -16.10 16.39 -10.85
N LEU A 102 -16.18 15.22 -11.49
CA LEU A 102 -17.26 14.87 -12.41
C LEU A 102 -18.64 14.87 -11.72
N ALA A 103 -18.73 14.32 -10.51
CA ALA A 103 -19.96 14.29 -9.75
C ALA A 103 -20.43 15.71 -9.38
N SER A 104 -19.51 16.59 -9.01
CA SER A 104 -19.81 17.96 -8.60
C SER A 104 -20.25 18.86 -9.77
N THR A 105 -19.70 18.66 -10.98
CA THR A 105 -20.08 19.41 -12.17
C THR A 105 -21.45 19.02 -12.75
N GLY A 106 -22.11 18.02 -12.16
CA GLY A 106 -23.40 17.52 -12.61
C GLY A 106 -23.31 16.46 -13.71
N MET A 107 -22.11 16.04 -14.08
CA MET A 107 -21.86 14.96 -15.05
C MET A 107 -22.02 13.58 -14.38
N CYS A 108 -23.19 13.34 -13.75
CA CYS A 108 -23.44 12.17 -12.92
C CYS A 108 -23.20 10.85 -13.64
N ALA A 109 -23.64 10.72 -14.89
CA ALA A 109 -23.43 9.50 -15.68
C ALA A 109 -21.94 9.25 -15.92
N MET A 110 -21.16 10.29 -16.22
CA MET A 110 -19.70 10.16 -16.41
C MET A 110 -18.99 9.80 -15.10
N ALA A 111 -19.41 10.39 -13.97
CA ALA A 111 -18.86 10.06 -12.67
C ALA A 111 -19.09 8.59 -12.30
N VAL A 112 -20.31 8.08 -12.52
CA VAL A 112 -20.64 6.66 -12.29
C VAL A 112 -19.84 5.76 -13.22
N THR A 113 -19.77 6.09 -14.52
CA THR A 113 -18.98 5.32 -15.49
C THR A 113 -17.51 5.29 -15.11
N ALA A 114 -16.94 6.43 -14.71
CA ALA A 114 -15.54 6.50 -14.26
C ALA A 114 -15.28 5.63 -13.02
N ALA A 115 -16.20 5.63 -12.04
CA ALA A 115 -16.09 4.78 -10.86
C ALA A 115 -16.16 3.29 -11.21
N VAL A 116 -17.10 2.90 -12.09
CA VAL A 116 -17.23 1.50 -12.55
C VAL A 116 -15.99 1.05 -13.32
N LEU A 117 -15.45 1.89 -14.20
CA LEU A 117 -14.22 1.59 -14.93
C LEU A 117 -13.01 1.49 -14.01
N LEU A 118 -12.91 2.37 -13.01
CA LEU A 118 -11.82 2.32 -12.03
C LEU A 118 -11.84 1.02 -11.20
N ILE A 119 -13.01 0.69 -10.63
CA ILE A 119 -13.21 -0.55 -9.86
C ILE A 119 -12.98 -1.77 -10.77
N GLY A 120 -13.57 -1.77 -11.96
CA GLY A 120 -13.40 -2.84 -12.94
C GLY A 120 -11.94 -3.05 -13.34
N SER A 121 -11.19 -1.97 -13.60
CA SER A 121 -9.77 -2.06 -13.94
C SER A 121 -8.95 -2.64 -12.77
N ASN A 122 -9.19 -2.19 -11.55
CA ASN A 122 -8.51 -2.71 -10.36
C ASN A 122 -8.77 -4.21 -10.16
N LEU A 123 -10.00 -4.67 -10.40
CA LEU A 123 -10.37 -6.08 -10.24
C LEU A 123 -9.86 -6.97 -11.38
N ILE A 124 -9.91 -6.48 -12.63
CA ILE A 124 -9.59 -7.28 -13.82
C ILE A 124 -8.09 -7.27 -14.13
N LEU A 125 -7.44 -6.08 -14.07
CA LEU A 125 -6.03 -5.97 -14.46
C LEU A 125 -5.10 -6.64 -13.46
N ARG A 126 -5.47 -6.72 -12.19
CA ARG A 126 -4.66 -7.36 -11.17
C ARG A 126 -4.41 -8.85 -11.41
N PRO A 127 -5.42 -9.72 -11.64
CA PRO A 127 -5.17 -11.12 -11.97
C PRO A 127 -4.47 -11.29 -13.32
N LEU A 128 -4.70 -10.39 -14.26
CA LEU A 128 -4.02 -10.40 -15.55
C LEU A 128 -2.53 -10.08 -15.39
N ALA A 129 -2.17 -9.04 -14.65
CA ALA A 129 -0.79 -8.68 -14.37
C ALA A 129 -0.03 -9.83 -13.68
N ARG A 130 -0.68 -10.53 -12.73
CA ARG A 130 -0.10 -11.72 -12.07
C ARG A 130 0.20 -12.87 -13.04
N LYS A 131 -0.61 -13.03 -14.08
CA LYS A 131 -0.37 -14.06 -15.11
C LYS A 131 0.79 -13.70 -16.03
N VAL A 132 0.95 -12.41 -16.35
CA VAL A 132 2.01 -11.92 -17.25
C VAL A 132 3.36 -11.85 -16.53
N ASN A 133 3.40 -11.34 -15.31
CA ASN A 133 4.62 -11.27 -14.53
C ASN A 133 4.35 -11.60 -13.05
N PRO A 134 4.50 -12.87 -12.67
CA PRO A 134 4.24 -13.33 -11.32
C PRO A 134 5.21 -12.74 -10.27
N ILE A 135 6.40 -12.30 -10.69
CA ILE A 135 7.41 -11.72 -9.79
C ILE A 135 7.03 -10.28 -9.44
N ALA A 136 6.76 -9.44 -10.43
CA ALA A 136 6.38 -8.04 -10.20
C ALA A 136 5.00 -7.87 -9.52
N ALA A 137 4.10 -8.82 -9.72
CA ALA A 137 2.78 -8.80 -9.07
C ALA A 137 2.82 -9.25 -7.59
N GLY A 138 3.92 -9.84 -7.14
CA GLY A 138 4.18 -10.20 -5.74
C GLY A 138 4.47 -8.98 -4.87
N GLU A 139 5.13 -7.97 -5.41
CA GLU A 139 5.62 -6.79 -4.68
C GLU A 139 4.50 -5.97 -3.98
N GLU A 140 3.28 -5.95 -4.50
CA GLU A 140 2.15 -5.20 -3.92
C GLU A 140 1.55 -5.84 -2.65
N ASN A 141 1.80 -7.15 -2.41
CA ASN A 141 1.27 -7.92 -1.28
C ASN A 141 2.37 -8.66 -0.51
N GLU A 142 3.62 -8.28 -0.69
CA GLU A 142 4.70 -8.87 0.08
C GLU A 142 4.56 -8.48 1.54
N LYS A 143 4.44 -9.48 2.40
CA LYS A 143 4.60 -9.31 3.82
C LYS A 143 6.09 -9.33 4.13
N GLN A 144 6.53 -8.29 4.78
CA GLN A 144 7.88 -8.25 5.32
C GLN A 144 7.88 -8.86 6.71
N TYR A 145 8.89 -9.66 6.95
CA TYR A 145 9.14 -10.29 8.23
C TYR A 145 10.56 -9.95 8.65
N ARG A 146 10.73 -9.59 9.88
CA ARG A 146 12.05 -9.40 10.49
C ARG A 146 12.29 -10.54 11.46
N ILE A 147 13.43 -11.21 11.32
CA ILE A 147 13.95 -12.16 12.30
C ILE A 147 15.09 -11.46 13.03
N SER A 148 14.98 -11.36 14.34
CA SER A 148 16.04 -10.86 15.22
C SER A 148 16.63 -12.02 16.00
N VAL A 149 17.94 -12.15 15.97
CA VAL A 149 18.70 -13.18 16.72
C VAL A 149 19.83 -12.50 17.45
N THR A 150 19.86 -12.68 18.78
CA THR A 150 20.99 -12.23 19.61
C THR A 150 21.86 -13.44 19.97
N CYS A 151 23.13 -13.39 19.64
CA CYS A 151 24.08 -14.47 19.89
C CYS A 151 25.42 -13.94 20.43
N GLN A 152 26.31 -14.86 20.81
CA GLN A 152 27.70 -14.52 21.07
C GLN A 152 28.44 -14.30 19.73
N GLU A 153 29.44 -13.42 19.71
CA GLU A 153 30.26 -13.08 18.54
C GLU A 153 30.83 -14.32 17.83
N SER A 154 31.19 -15.35 18.60
CA SER A 154 31.72 -16.62 18.08
C SER A 154 30.76 -17.37 17.16
N ALA A 155 29.44 -17.19 17.31
CA ALA A 155 28.42 -17.88 16.54
C ALA A 155 27.86 -17.01 15.38
N GLU A 156 28.29 -15.75 15.22
CA GLU A 156 27.78 -14.84 14.22
C GLU A 156 27.85 -15.42 12.81
N GLN A 157 29.02 -15.93 12.41
CA GLN A 157 29.22 -16.45 11.05
C GLN A 157 28.32 -17.66 10.75
N GLU A 158 28.15 -18.57 11.72
CA GLU A 158 27.31 -19.75 11.56
C GLU A 158 25.83 -19.38 11.44
N LEU A 159 25.38 -18.43 12.28
CA LEU A 159 24.01 -17.92 12.23
C LEU A 159 23.70 -17.15 10.93
N ARG A 160 24.64 -16.32 10.46
CA ARG A 160 24.50 -15.64 9.17
C ARG A 160 24.37 -16.65 8.03
N ALA A 161 25.21 -17.69 8.03
CA ALA A 161 25.13 -18.77 7.05
C ALA A 161 23.79 -19.52 7.12
N LEU A 162 23.28 -19.81 8.32
CA LEU A 162 21.96 -20.42 8.53
C LEU A 162 20.84 -19.54 7.98
N LEU A 163 20.84 -18.24 8.26
CA LEU A 163 19.84 -17.31 7.78
C LEU A 163 19.88 -17.16 6.25
N ILE A 164 21.05 -17.12 5.64
CA ILE A 164 21.23 -17.06 4.19
C ILE A 164 20.77 -18.37 3.52
N HIS A 165 21.15 -19.53 4.07
CA HIS A 165 20.81 -20.82 3.47
C HIS A 165 19.37 -21.27 3.75
N SER A 166 18.70 -20.73 4.77
CA SER A 166 17.28 -20.98 5.02
C SER A 166 16.35 -20.48 3.91
N ASN A 167 16.91 -19.76 2.94
CA ASN A 167 16.25 -19.28 1.71
C ASN A 167 15.86 -20.41 0.72
N THR A 168 15.68 -21.64 1.19
CA THR A 168 15.37 -22.81 0.34
C THR A 168 13.93 -22.86 -0.16
N CYS A 169 13.06 -21.97 0.31
CA CYS A 169 11.70 -21.85 -0.20
C CYS A 169 11.61 -20.79 -1.30
N LYS A 170 11.21 -21.18 -2.50
CA LYS A 170 10.98 -20.31 -3.68
C LYS A 170 10.05 -19.10 -3.44
N THR A 171 9.58 -18.89 -2.23
CA THR A 171 8.55 -17.89 -1.87
C THR A 171 8.92 -16.99 -0.69
N LEU A 172 10.10 -17.18 -0.10
CA LEU A 172 10.65 -16.34 0.96
C LEU A 172 12.04 -15.87 0.52
N TYR A 173 12.25 -14.58 0.40
CA TYR A 173 13.52 -13.99 -0.07
C TYR A 173 14.13 -13.14 1.05
N LEU A 174 15.41 -13.35 1.33
CA LEU A 174 16.18 -12.49 2.21
C LEU A 174 16.44 -11.15 1.48
N THR A 175 16.00 -10.05 2.06
CA THR A 175 16.14 -8.69 1.49
C THR A 175 17.25 -7.91 2.16
N ASN A 176 17.43 -8.10 3.46
CA ASN A 176 18.44 -7.40 4.24
C ASN A 176 19.01 -8.32 5.33
N LEU A 177 20.29 -8.18 5.63
CA LEU A 177 20.97 -8.89 6.72
C LEU A 177 22.00 -7.97 7.35
N GLU A 178 21.68 -7.45 8.52
CA GLU A 178 22.52 -6.54 9.29
C GLU A 178 22.97 -7.21 10.57
N SER A 179 24.17 -6.89 11.02
CA SER A 179 24.68 -7.25 12.35
C SER A 179 25.05 -5.97 13.08
N SER A 180 24.69 -5.88 14.34
CA SER A 180 25.04 -4.77 15.22
C SER A 180 25.58 -5.32 16.54
N ASP A 181 26.65 -4.69 17.04
CA ASP A 181 27.21 -5.03 18.34
C ASP A 181 26.28 -4.58 19.46
N VAL A 182 26.01 -5.46 20.39
CA VAL A 182 25.26 -5.19 21.62
C VAL A 182 26.27 -5.14 22.78
N VAL A 183 25.90 -4.55 23.88
CA VAL A 183 26.77 -4.40 25.07
C VAL A 183 27.37 -5.76 25.49
N GLY A 184 28.73 -5.86 25.49
CA GLY A 184 29.50 -7.06 25.79
C GLY A 184 29.80 -7.87 24.53
N ASP A 185 30.09 -9.14 24.69
CA ASP A 185 30.47 -10.10 23.62
C ASP A 185 29.27 -10.64 22.84
N LYS A 186 28.24 -9.77 22.62
CA LYS A 186 26.97 -10.15 21.98
C LYS A 186 26.75 -9.34 20.73
N VAL A 187 26.26 -10.04 19.69
CA VAL A 187 25.88 -9.46 18.40
C VAL A 187 24.38 -9.71 18.16
N GLU A 188 23.68 -8.69 17.73
CA GLU A 188 22.31 -8.80 17.24
C GLU A 188 22.31 -8.87 15.71
N ILE A 189 21.73 -9.93 15.16
CA ILE A 189 21.59 -10.14 13.73
C ILE A 189 20.13 -9.89 13.38
N LEU A 190 19.90 -8.94 12.47
CA LEU A 190 18.58 -8.60 11.91
C LEU A 190 18.50 -9.11 10.48
N ALA A 191 17.62 -10.05 10.22
CA ALA A 191 17.37 -10.58 8.88
C ALA A 191 15.95 -10.21 8.43
N GLU A 192 15.84 -9.48 7.34
CA GLU A 192 14.56 -9.10 6.76
C GLU A 192 14.24 -9.99 5.56
N TYR A 193 13.05 -10.56 5.60
CA TYR A 193 12.55 -11.45 4.55
C TYR A 193 11.28 -10.89 3.95
N CYS A 194 11.18 -10.96 2.62
CA CYS A 194 9.95 -10.71 1.87
C CYS A 194 9.29 -12.02 1.47
N SER A 195 7.98 -12.13 1.65
CA SER A 195 7.22 -13.31 1.23
C SER A 195 6.10 -12.93 0.29
N SER A 196 6.09 -13.55 -0.89
CA SER A 196 4.98 -13.45 -1.84
C SER A 196 3.94 -14.53 -1.52
N GLY A 197 2.74 -14.12 -1.04
CA GLY A 197 1.60 -15.01 -0.84
C GLY A 197 1.15 -15.21 0.61
N LYS A 198 0.56 -16.38 0.91
CA LYS A 198 0.01 -16.71 2.24
C LYS A 198 1.10 -16.71 3.32
N SER A 199 0.70 -16.30 4.53
CA SER A 199 1.56 -16.28 5.73
C SER A 199 2.45 -17.51 5.84
N LYS A 200 3.76 -17.30 5.99
CA LYS A 200 4.78 -18.36 6.10
C LYS A 200 5.24 -18.58 7.54
N ARG A 201 4.32 -18.41 8.50
CA ARG A 201 4.62 -18.57 9.95
C ARG A 201 5.41 -19.83 10.24
N THR A 202 4.97 -20.96 9.72
CA THR A 202 5.63 -22.26 9.96
C THR A 202 7.09 -22.30 9.48
N VAL A 203 7.39 -21.59 8.36
CA VAL A 203 8.76 -21.52 7.85
C VAL A 203 9.62 -20.63 8.74
N LEU A 204 9.09 -19.48 9.16
CA LEU A 204 9.77 -18.54 10.06
C LEU A 204 10.01 -19.17 11.43
N GLU A 205 9.01 -19.86 11.98
CA GLU A 205 9.13 -20.65 13.23
C GLU A 205 10.19 -21.75 13.10
N GLY A 206 10.30 -22.35 11.92
CA GLY A 206 11.34 -23.34 11.62
C GLY A 206 12.74 -22.74 11.64
N ILE A 207 12.92 -21.55 11.04
CA ILE A 207 14.21 -20.84 11.02
C ILE A 207 14.61 -20.41 12.45
N VAL A 208 13.69 -19.78 13.18
CA VAL A 208 13.92 -19.38 14.58
C VAL A 208 14.21 -20.59 15.46
N GLY A 209 13.47 -21.71 15.25
CA GLY A 209 13.69 -22.94 15.98
C GLY A 209 15.03 -23.60 15.66
N GLN A 210 15.58 -23.42 14.46
CA GLN A 210 16.94 -23.87 14.13
C GLN A 210 18.00 -22.97 14.79
N ALA A 211 17.80 -21.66 14.77
CA ALA A 211 18.70 -20.72 15.45
C ALA A 211 18.79 -20.99 16.96
N LEU A 212 17.66 -21.25 17.61
CA LEU A 212 17.59 -21.55 19.05
C LEU A 212 18.23 -22.90 19.46
N LYS A 213 18.60 -23.75 18.51
CA LYS A 213 19.35 -24.99 18.81
C LYS A 213 20.83 -24.75 19.04
N LEU A 214 21.36 -23.63 18.59
CA LEU A 214 22.75 -23.26 18.84
C LEU A 214 22.90 -22.76 20.29
N PRO A 215 23.81 -23.32 21.06
CA PRO A 215 23.98 -22.99 22.49
C PRO A 215 24.43 -21.55 22.75
N GLU A 216 25.04 -20.91 21.76
CA GLU A 216 25.52 -19.52 21.83
C GLU A 216 24.41 -18.49 21.54
N VAL A 217 23.20 -18.92 21.17
CA VAL A 217 22.04 -18.04 20.91
C VAL A 217 21.35 -17.71 22.21
N VAL A 218 21.28 -16.42 22.50
CA VAL A 218 20.64 -15.88 23.72
C VAL A 218 19.13 -15.70 23.52
N SER A 219 18.74 -15.17 22.36
CA SER A 219 17.33 -14.98 22.00
C SER A 219 17.16 -14.98 20.49
N ALA A 220 16.01 -15.45 20.02
CA ALA A 220 15.60 -15.35 18.63
C ALA A 220 14.09 -15.13 18.57
N GLY A 221 13.66 -14.27 17.66
CA GLY A 221 12.25 -13.96 17.45
C GLY A 221 11.98 -13.50 16.03
N TRP A 222 10.71 -13.39 15.68
CA TRP A 222 10.30 -12.81 14.41
C TRP A 222 9.07 -11.91 14.59
N GLU A 223 8.97 -10.90 13.75
CA GLU A 223 7.84 -9.97 13.70
C GLU A 223 7.40 -9.71 12.26
N VAL A 224 6.18 -9.18 12.08
CA VAL A 224 5.65 -8.72 10.79
C VAL A 224 5.83 -7.22 10.75
N LEU A 225 6.50 -6.71 9.71
CA LEU A 225 6.72 -5.29 9.48
C LEU A 225 5.54 -4.60 8.78
#